data_27262951c978a8043f410bd0d79e401e
#
_entry.id   27262951c978a8043f410bd0d79e401e
#
_cell.length_a   1.000
_cell.length_b   1.000
_cell.length_c   1.000
_cell.angle_alpha   90.00
_cell.angle_beta   90.00
_cell.angle_gamma   90.00
#
_symmetry.space_group_name_H-M   'P 1'
#
loop_
_entity.id
_entity.type
_entity.pdbx_description
1 polymer ?
#
loop_
_entity_poly.entity_id
_entity_poly.type
_entity_poly.pdbx_seq_one_letter_code
_entity_poly.pdbx_strand_id
1 'polypeptide(L)'
;MNTIKPKRAILILEDGTKYHGWSFSESMTSTGEIIFNTGMTGYQEIITDPSYMGQIVTFTYPELGNTGINKQDNESIKPFLQGIIVKNFSNKPSNWKSHKSLISYLRMYNIAHIYGIDTRALTRYIRKSGTMNGCISTENLHINHLHHKLKLSFHSKLQDCVKIVSTNKPYQWLTFKNLSKNYINTYNNIVINQKNLMIIIIYFGTKLNILRELSFYVKYLIIVPADTEYTTILAYKPDGILLSNGPGDPQSIPYATKTINSLLEYNIPIFGISMGHKTLSLPLS
;
A
#
# COMPACT_ATOMS: atom_id res chain seq x y z
N MET A 1 -27.68 -12.44 -12.54
CA MET A 1 -26.66 -11.64 -11.79
C MET A 1 -27.40 -10.90 -10.68
N ASN A 2 -27.17 -11.24 -9.42
CA ASN A 2 -27.75 -10.48 -8.31
C ASN A 2 -27.18 -9.06 -8.34
N THR A 3 -27.99 -8.10 -8.71
CA THR A 3 -27.63 -6.67 -8.65
C THR A 3 -27.48 -6.28 -7.19
N ILE A 4 -26.26 -6.01 -6.78
CA ILE A 4 -25.98 -5.57 -5.41
C ILE A 4 -26.60 -4.19 -5.25
N LYS A 5 -27.58 -4.06 -4.35
CA LYS A 5 -28.19 -2.77 -4.04
C LYS A 5 -27.24 -1.92 -3.21
N PRO A 6 -26.96 -0.68 -3.61
CA PRO A 6 -26.15 0.23 -2.80
C PRO A 6 -26.84 0.59 -1.50
N LYS A 7 -26.08 0.74 -0.43
CA LYS A 7 -26.50 1.25 0.88
C LYS A 7 -26.05 2.68 1.04
N ARG A 8 -26.77 3.47 1.82
CA ARG A 8 -26.32 4.80 2.23
C ARG A 8 -25.05 4.69 3.05
N ALA A 9 -24.11 5.57 2.80
CA ALA A 9 -22.84 5.66 3.50
C ALA A 9 -22.55 7.12 3.87
N ILE A 10 -21.79 7.31 4.94
CA ILE A 10 -21.32 8.61 5.37
C ILE A 10 -19.80 8.58 5.54
N LEU A 11 -19.14 9.63 5.09
CA LEU A 11 -17.78 9.98 5.44
C LEU A 11 -17.81 11.15 6.41
N ILE A 12 -17.11 11.03 7.54
CA ILE A 12 -16.92 12.10 8.51
C ILE A 12 -15.42 12.34 8.65
N LEU A 13 -15.00 13.59 8.58
CA LEU A 13 -13.65 14.03 8.85
C LEU A 13 -13.50 14.43 10.32
N GLU A 14 -12.26 14.52 10.79
CA GLU A 14 -11.96 14.81 12.21
C GLU A 14 -12.45 16.18 12.68
N ASP A 15 -12.58 17.14 11.77
CA ASP A 15 -13.12 18.48 12.02
C ASP A 15 -14.65 18.54 12.04
N GLY A 16 -15.33 17.38 11.81
CA GLY A 16 -16.79 17.27 11.76
C GLY A 16 -17.38 17.47 10.37
N THR A 17 -16.58 17.80 9.35
CA THR A 17 -17.04 17.89 7.96
C THR A 17 -17.58 16.53 7.49
N LYS A 18 -18.70 16.52 6.81
CA LYS A 18 -19.42 15.30 6.41
C LYS A 18 -19.74 15.29 4.93
N TYR A 19 -19.68 14.09 4.36
CA TYR A 19 -20.08 13.80 2.99
C TYR A 19 -21.01 12.59 2.98
N HIS A 20 -22.12 12.69 2.26
CA HIS A 20 -23.07 11.60 2.07
C HIS A 20 -22.85 10.95 0.71
N GLY A 21 -22.91 9.64 0.68
CA GLY A 21 -22.73 8.85 -0.52
C GLY A 21 -23.33 7.46 -0.40
N TRP A 22 -22.82 6.56 -1.16
CA TRP A 22 -23.30 5.19 -1.28
C TRP A 22 -22.15 4.18 -1.17
N SER A 23 -22.47 2.96 -0.79
CA SER A 23 -21.51 1.86 -0.72
C SER A 23 -22.16 0.56 -1.20
N PHE A 24 -21.34 -0.34 -1.75
CA PHE A 24 -21.72 -1.73 -2.03
C PHE A 24 -21.28 -2.68 -0.90
N SER A 25 -20.67 -2.16 0.17
CA SER A 25 -20.32 -2.95 1.35
C SER A 25 -21.57 -3.35 2.14
N GLU A 26 -21.43 -4.43 2.88
CA GLU A 26 -22.35 -4.74 3.98
C GLU A 26 -22.18 -3.74 5.12
N SER A 27 -22.71 -4.06 6.30
CA SER A 27 -22.53 -3.23 7.48
C SER A 27 -21.07 -3.14 7.89
N MET A 28 -20.47 -1.94 7.83
CA MET A 28 -19.09 -1.73 8.24
C MET A 28 -18.78 -0.29 8.60
N THR A 29 -17.81 -0.12 9.48
CA THR A 29 -17.23 1.17 9.84
C THR A 29 -15.72 1.06 9.85
N SER A 30 -15.02 1.93 9.11
CA SER A 30 -13.58 1.99 9.02
C SER A 30 -13.06 3.40 9.26
N THR A 31 -11.94 3.51 9.97
CA THR A 31 -11.26 4.77 10.27
C THR A 31 -9.84 4.75 9.72
N GLY A 32 -9.34 5.91 9.30
CA GLY A 32 -7.99 6.03 8.78
C GLY A 32 -7.64 7.47 8.41
N GLU A 33 -6.38 7.72 8.13
CA GLU A 33 -5.92 8.98 7.58
C GLU A 33 -6.44 9.14 6.15
N ILE A 34 -7.07 10.28 5.87
CA ILE A 34 -7.58 10.57 4.53
C ILE A 34 -6.46 11.18 3.68
N ILE A 35 -6.13 10.49 2.63
CA ILE A 35 -5.19 10.98 1.62
C ILE A 35 -5.86 11.01 0.24
N PHE A 36 -5.19 11.58 -0.75
CA PHE A 36 -5.69 11.57 -2.13
C PHE A 36 -4.60 11.15 -3.11
N ASN A 37 -5.05 10.52 -4.18
CA ASN A 37 -4.21 10.16 -5.33
C ASN A 37 -4.79 10.78 -6.61
N THR A 38 -3.93 11.44 -7.38
CA THR A 38 -4.31 12.14 -8.63
C THR A 38 -3.98 11.36 -9.89
N GLY A 39 -3.47 10.14 -9.76
CA GLY A 39 -3.19 9.25 -10.89
C GLY A 39 -4.46 8.92 -11.67
N MET A 40 -4.35 8.95 -13.00
CA MET A 40 -5.48 8.64 -13.90
C MET A 40 -5.61 7.13 -14.15
N THR A 41 -4.57 6.37 -13.83
CA THR A 41 -4.46 4.91 -14.04
C THR A 41 -3.81 4.26 -12.81
N GLY A 42 -3.76 2.93 -12.76
CA GLY A 42 -3.01 2.22 -11.73
C GLY A 42 -3.73 2.14 -10.38
N TYR A 43 -5.06 2.16 -10.37
CA TYR A 43 -5.79 2.09 -9.11
C TYR A 43 -5.60 0.76 -8.38
N GLN A 44 -5.37 -0.34 -9.10
CA GLN A 44 -5.13 -1.65 -8.48
C GLN A 44 -3.79 -1.66 -7.74
N GLU A 45 -2.76 -1.12 -8.36
CA GLU A 45 -1.43 -0.95 -7.78
C GLU A 45 -1.50 -0.10 -6.52
N ILE A 46 -2.28 0.99 -6.53
CA ILE A 46 -2.50 1.87 -5.35
C ILE A 46 -3.23 1.10 -4.25
N ILE A 47 -4.31 0.39 -4.57
CA ILE A 47 -5.12 -0.36 -3.60
C ILE A 47 -4.30 -1.47 -2.93
N THR A 48 -3.37 -2.05 -3.65
CA THR A 48 -2.54 -3.17 -3.17
C THR A 48 -1.16 -2.76 -2.66
N ASP A 49 -0.80 -1.48 -2.73
CA ASP A 49 0.46 -0.96 -2.19
C ASP A 49 0.44 -0.97 -0.65
N PRO A 50 1.34 -1.71 0.01
CA PRO A 50 1.41 -1.74 1.47
C PRO A 50 1.68 -0.39 2.13
N SER A 51 2.25 0.58 1.40
CA SER A 51 2.52 1.94 1.91
C SER A 51 1.25 2.67 2.35
N TYR A 52 0.08 2.25 1.86
CA TYR A 52 -1.21 2.83 2.25
C TYR A 52 -1.87 2.16 3.48
N MET A 53 -1.11 1.34 4.22
CA MET A 53 -1.60 0.74 5.46
C MET A 53 -2.10 1.82 6.43
N GLY A 54 -3.32 1.62 6.94
CA GLY A 54 -3.96 2.57 7.87
C GLY A 54 -4.60 3.79 7.21
N GLN A 55 -4.53 3.92 5.89
CA GLN A 55 -5.04 5.09 5.16
C GLN A 55 -6.33 4.81 4.40
N ILE A 56 -7.13 5.84 4.20
CA ILE A 56 -8.30 5.88 3.32
C ILE A 56 -7.93 6.74 2.11
N VAL A 57 -7.93 6.15 0.92
CA VAL A 57 -7.46 6.79 -0.29
C VAL A 57 -8.62 7.41 -1.08
N THR A 58 -8.54 8.72 -1.31
CA THR A 58 -9.46 9.43 -2.22
C THR A 58 -8.89 9.40 -3.63
N PHE A 59 -9.60 8.77 -4.56
CA PHE A 59 -9.25 8.80 -5.98
C PHE A 59 -9.89 9.99 -6.66
N THR A 60 -9.07 10.84 -7.28
CA THR A 60 -9.59 12.03 -8.01
C THR A 60 -10.09 11.70 -9.39
N TYR A 61 -9.66 10.57 -9.97
CA TYR A 61 -10.16 10.10 -11.27
C TYR A 61 -11.65 9.73 -11.14
N PRO A 62 -12.51 10.24 -12.06
CA PRO A 62 -13.97 10.16 -11.86
C PRO A 62 -14.57 8.77 -11.98
N GLU A 63 -14.00 7.88 -12.79
CA GLU A 63 -14.52 6.53 -13.01
C GLU A 63 -13.49 5.47 -12.61
N LEU A 64 -13.75 4.74 -11.51
CA LEU A 64 -12.86 3.71 -11.02
C LEU A 64 -13.41 2.30 -11.30
N GLY A 65 -12.54 1.35 -11.68
CA GLY A 65 -12.93 -0.04 -11.91
C GLY A 65 -13.11 -0.44 -13.37
N ASN A 66 -12.89 0.48 -14.32
CA ASN A 66 -13.01 0.23 -15.76
C ASN A 66 -12.08 -0.86 -16.30
N THR A 67 -10.86 -0.98 -15.75
CA THR A 67 -9.90 -2.03 -16.12
C THR A 67 -10.12 -3.35 -15.36
N GLY A 68 -10.96 -3.33 -14.31
CA GLY A 68 -11.15 -4.48 -13.43
C GLY A 68 -9.92 -4.78 -12.57
N ILE A 69 -9.84 -6.01 -12.08
CA ILE A 69 -8.74 -6.52 -11.26
C ILE A 69 -8.11 -7.73 -11.96
N ASN A 70 -6.79 -7.78 -12.00
CA ASN A 70 -6.02 -8.90 -12.50
C ASN A 70 -4.93 -9.32 -11.49
N LYS A 71 -4.26 -10.46 -11.74
CA LYS A 71 -3.24 -10.99 -10.82
C LYS A 71 -1.88 -10.33 -10.98
N GLN A 72 -1.61 -9.68 -12.10
CA GLN A 72 -0.29 -9.18 -12.46
C GLN A 72 0.00 -7.82 -11.84
N ASP A 73 -1.02 -6.96 -11.73
CA ASP A 73 -0.89 -5.57 -11.29
C ASP A 73 -1.00 -5.41 -9.76
N ASN A 74 -1.01 -6.53 -9.03
CA ASN A 74 -0.92 -6.48 -7.57
C ASN A 74 0.49 -6.12 -7.10
N GLU A 75 0.56 -5.20 -6.14
CA GLU A 75 1.79 -4.80 -5.46
C GLU A 75 2.01 -5.49 -4.12
N SER A 76 1.04 -6.32 -3.68
CA SER A 76 1.13 -7.17 -2.50
C SER A 76 0.15 -8.34 -2.59
N ILE A 77 0.26 -9.31 -1.67
CA ILE A 77 -0.61 -10.50 -1.60
C ILE A 77 -2.06 -10.12 -1.30
N LYS A 78 -2.26 -9.07 -0.50
CA LYS A 78 -3.58 -8.55 -0.10
C LYS A 78 -3.53 -7.03 0.06
N PRO A 79 -4.66 -6.32 -0.10
CA PRO A 79 -4.70 -4.89 0.20
C PRO A 79 -4.54 -4.63 1.70
N PHE A 80 -3.93 -3.50 2.04
CA PHE A 80 -3.69 -3.07 3.42
C PHE A 80 -4.37 -1.75 3.78
N LEU A 81 -4.90 -1.02 2.79
CA LEU A 81 -5.59 0.25 3.02
C LEU A 81 -6.90 0.05 3.81
N GLN A 82 -7.35 1.08 4.52
CA GLN A 82 -8.55 1.06 5.33
C GLN A 82 -9.83 1.31 4.53
N GLY A 83 -9.70 2.03 3.41
CA GLY A 83 -10.87 2.32 2.59
C GLY A 83 -10.55 3.16 1.36
N ILE A 84 -11.55 3.33 0.51
CA ILE A 84 -11.45 4.18 -0.67
C ILE A 84 -12.66 5.12 -0.80
N ILE A 85 -12.38 6.31 -1.32
CA ILE A 85 -13.38 7.34 -1.62
C ILE A 85 -13.30 7.61 -3.12
N VAL A 86 -14.42 7.49 -3.81
CA VAL A 86 -14.48 7.64 -5.27
C VAL A 86 -15.70 8.48 -5.70
N LYS A 87 -15.64 9.06 -6.89
CA LYS A 87 -16.78 9.72 -7.49
C LYS A 87 -17.76 8.68 -8.01
N ASN A 88 -17.32 7.79 -8.90
CA ASN A 88 -18.15 6.72 -9.47
C ASN A 88 -17.37 5.41 -9.58
N PHE A 89 -18.10 4.30 -9.55
CA PHE A 89 -17.57 2.98 -9.90
C PHE A 89 -18.06 2.56 -11.28
N SER A 90 -17.16 2.01 -12.08
CA SER A 90 -17.53 1.27 -13.28
C SER A 90 -18.15 -0.07 -12.89
N ASN A 91 -19.37 -0.30 -13.32
CA ASN A 91 -20.11 -1.53 -13.01
C ASN A 91 -19.58 -2.76 -13.76
N LYS A 92 -18.97 -2.54 -14.92
CA LYS A 92 -18.44 -3.62 -15.76
C LYS A 92 -17.03 -3.28 -16.22
N PRO A 93 -16.04 -4.12 -15.91
CA PRO A 93 -14.72 -3.96 -16.48
C PRO A 93 -14.74 -4.23 -17.98
N SER A 94 -13.96 -3.45 -18.73
CA SER A 94 -13.85 -3.56 -20.20
C SER A 94 -12.45 -4.03 -20.66
N ASN A 95 -11.56 -4.39 -19.74
CA ASN A 95 -10.21 -4.83 -20.08
C ASN A 95 -10.15 -6.36 -20.22
N TRP A 96 -9.45 -6.85 -21.23
CA TRP A 96 -9.27 -8.27 -21.51
C TRP A 96 -8.52 -9.03 -20.40
N LYS A 97 -7.66 -8.35 -19.63
CA LYS A 97 -6.93 -8.92 -18.48
C LYS A 97 -7.81 -9.08 -17.24
N SER A 98 -9.00 -8.49 -17.22
CA SER A 98 -9.86 -8.49 -16.03
C SER A 98 -10.34 -9.88 -15.67
N HIS A 99 -10.07 -10.31 -14.45
CA HIS A 99 -10.62 -11.55 -13.87
C HIS A 99 -11.78 -11.28 -12.92
N LYS A 100 -11.90 -10.05 -12.39
CA LYS A 100 -12.88 -9.67 -11.38
C LYS A 100 -13.19 -8.19 -11.45
N SER A 101 -14.43 -7.79 -11.13
CA SER A 101 -14.73 -6.36 -10.97
C SER A 101 -14.11 -5.80 -9.69
N LEU A 102 -13.80 -4.49 -9.70
CA LEU A 102 -13.28 -3.80 -8.51
C LEU A 102 -14.24 -3.92 -7.33
N ILE A 103 -15.54 -3.76 -7.54
CA ILE A 103 -16.56 -3.88 -6.47
C ILE A 103 -16.49 -5.27 -5.81
N SER A 104 -16.40 -6.34 -6.61
CA SER A 104 -16.27 -7.70 -6.08
C SER A 104 -14.97 -7.91 -5.30
N TYR A 105 -13.89 -7.25 -5.71
CA TYR A 105 -12.60 -7.29 -5.02
C TYR A 105 -12.66 -6.58 -3.66
N LEU A 106 -13.21 -5.36 -3.62
CA LEU A 106 -13.37 -4.60 -2.38
C LEU A 106 -14.21 -5.36 -1.35
N ARG A 107 -15.28 -6.01 -1.79
CA ARG A 107 -16.12 -6.84 -0.91
C ARG A 107 -15.39 -8.08 -0.41
N MET A 108 -14.65 -8.77 -1.28
CA MET A 108 -13.88 -9.97 -0.91
C MET A 108 -12.88 -9.70 0.22
N TYR A 109 -12.28 -8.51 0.22
CA TYR A 109 -11.31 -8.11 1.25
C TYR A 109 -11.90 -7.22 2.35
N ASN A 110 -13.23 -7.02 2.36
CA ASN A 110 -13.93 -6.15 3.32
C ASN A 110 -13.34 -4.74 3.39
N ILE A 111 -12.98 -4.16 2.22
CA ILE A 111 -12.45 -2.80 2.14
C ILE A 111 -13.63 -1.81 2.17
N ALA A 112 -13.59 -0.89 3.14
CA ALA A 112 -14.58 0.18 3.20
C ALA A 112 -14.52 1.06 1.96
N HIS A 113 -15.67 1.41 1.42
CA HIS A 113 -15.72 2.31 0.27
C HIS A 113 -16.97 3.17 0.28
N ILE A 114 -16.81 4.38 -0.23
CA ILE A 114 -17.92 5.32 -0.42
C ILE A 114 -17.79 5.95 -1.81
N TYR A 115 -18.91 6.07 -2.52
CA TYR A 115 -18.97 6.71 -3.82
C TYR A 115 -20.12 7.70 -3.92
N GLY A 116 -20.13 8.50 -4.99
CA GLY A 116 -21.06 9.62 -5.13
C GLY A 116 -20.57 10.89 -4.43
N ILE A 117 -19.30 10.93 -4.05
CA ILE A 117 -18.65 12.07 -3.38
C ILE A 117 -18.05 13.01 -4.42
N ASP A 118 -18.13 14.31 -4.17
CA ASP A 118 -17.30 15.29 -4.88
C ASP A 118 -15.85 15.18 -4.42
N THR A 119 -15.12 14.25 -5.07
CA THR A 119 -13.71 13.97 -4.76
C THR A 119 -12.81 15.16 -5.06
N ARG A 120 -13.19 16.06 -5.99
CA ARG A 120 -12.44 17.29 -6.28
C ARG A 120 -12.55 18.27 -5.11
N ALA A 121 -13.77 18.51 -4.60
CA ALA A 121 -13.98 19.37 -3.44
C ALA A 121 -13.26 18.83 -2.20
N LEU A 122 -13.39 17.53 -1.92
CA LEU A 122 -12.70 16.86 -0.82
C LEU A 122 -11.16 16.99 -0.94
N THR A 123 -10.60 16.74 -2.12
CA THR A 123 -9.15 16.86 -2.35
C THR A 123 -8.65 18.27 -2.12
N ARG A 124 -9.38 19.29 -2.61
CA ARG A 124 -9.04 20.69 -2.37
C ARG A 124 -9.11 21.05 -0.89
N TYR A 125 -10.10 20.49 -0.18
CA TYR A 125 -10.26 20.68 1.25
C TYR A 125 -9.09 20.13 2.03
N ILE A 126 -8.73 18.84 1.81
CA ILE A 126 -7.60 18.18 2.47
C ILE A 126 -6.27 18.89 2.15
N ARG A 127 -6.08 19.31 0.90
CA ARG A 127 -4.87 20.05 0.50
C ARG A 127 -4.71 21.38 1.24
N LYS A 128 -5.82 22.05 1.55
CA LYS A 128 -5.81 23.33 2.29
C LYS A 128 -5.65 23.14 3.79
N SER A 129 -6.30 22.15 4.36
CA SER A 129 -6.38 21.91 5.82
C SER A 129 -5.25 21.03 6.35
N GLY A 130 -4.50 20.36 5.46
CA GLY A 130 -3.53 19.32 5.82
C GLY A 130 -4.16 17.94 5.89
N THR A 131 -3.33 16.92 6.16
CA THR A 131 -3.80 15.55 6.36
C THR A 131 -4.68 15.46 7.60
N MET A 132 -5.79 14.74 7.50
CA MET A 132 -6.73 14.55 8.60
C MET A 132 -7.30 13.13 8.60
N ASN A 133 -7.77 12.70 9.76
CA ASN A 133 -8.41 11.40 9.84
C ASN A 133 -9.87 11.49 9.43
N GLY A 134 -10.40 10.35 8.98
CA GLY A 134 -11.80 10.21 8.64
C GLY A 134 -12.34 8.83 8.96
N CYS A 135 -13.65 8.75 8.92
CA CYS A 135 -14.44 7.56 9.18
C CYS A 135 -15.45 7.35 8.06
N ILE A 136 -15.41 6.18 7.42
CA ILE A 136 -16.44 5.72 6.49
C ILE A 136 -17.35 4.75 7.23
N SER A 137 -18.67 4.96 7.21
CA SER A 137 -19.63 4.05 7.82
C SER A 137 -20.86 3.80 6.95
N THR A 138 -21.31 2.54 6.95
CA THR A 138 -22.59 2.08 6.41
C THR A 138 -23.51 1.49 7.49
N GLU A 139 -23.00 1.30 8.72
CA GLU A 139 -23.75 0.74 9.86
C GLU A 139 -24.52 1.80 10.62
N ASN A 140 -23.79 2.82 11.00
CA ASN A 140 -24.30 3.88 11.83
C ASN A 140 -24.08 5.22 11.13
N LEU A 141 -25.15 5.96 10.94
CA LEU A 141 -25.12 7.28 10.33
C LEU A 141 -25.21 8.41 11.37
N HIS A 142 -25.18 8.07 12.69
CA HIS A 142 -25.18 9.05 13.78
C HIS A 142 -23.79 9.68 13.94
N ILE A 143 -23.71 10.95 13.63
CA ILE A 143 -22.47 11.73 13.54
C ILE A 143 -21.68 11.71 14.86
N ASN A 144 -22.36 11.93 15.99
CA ASN A 144 -21.70 11.99 17.30
C ASN A 144 -20.99 10.69 17.67
N HIS A 145 -21.60 9.55 17.37
CA HIS A 145 -20.99 8.23 17.63
C HIS A 145 -19.76 8.00 16.74
N LEU A 146 -19.84 8.34 15.45
CA LEU A 146 -18.74 8.18 14.51
C LEU A 146 -17.58 9.12 14.83
N HIS A 147 -17.89 10.37 15.22
CA HIS A 147 -16.87 11.33 15.63
C HIS A 147 -16.15 10.90 16.93
N HIS A 148 -16.89 10.32 17.88
CA HIS A 148 -16.29 9.73 19.08
C HIS A 148 -15.37 8.56 18.74
N LYS A 149 -15.82 7.63 17.86
CA LYS A 149 -15.02 6.52 17.38
C LYS A 149 -13.74 6.99 16.66
N LEU A 150 -13.85 8.06 15.87
CA LEU A 150 -12.73 8.68 15.19
C LEU A 150 -11.70 9.24 16.19
N LYS A 151 -12.14 9.93 17.23
CA LYS A 151 -11.24 10.44 18.31
C LYS A 151 -10.51 9.33 19.05
N LEU A 152 -11.17 8.20 19.31
CA LEU A 152 -10.53 7.05 19.95
C LEU A 152 -9.47 6.40 19.07
N SER A 153 -9.68 6.38 17.75
CA SER A 153 -8.69 5.83 16.80
C SER A 153 -7.43 6.68 16.66
N PHE A 154 -7.44 7.92 17.11
CA PHE A 154 -6.26 8.83 17.10
C PHE A 154 -5.09 8.30 17.94
N HIS A 155 -5.37 7.62 19.05
CA HIS A 155 -4.32 7.08 19.91
C HIS A 155 -3.58 5.89 19.31
N SER A 156 -4.06 5.33 18.19
CA SER A 156 -3.39 4.26 17.47
C SER A 156 -2.36 4.75 16.42
N LYS A 157 -2.13 6.05 16.28
CA LYS A 157 -1.16 6.62 15.31
C LYS A 157 0.30 6.18 15.55
N LEU A 158 0.62 5.69 16.74
CA LEU A 158 1.95 5.13 17.08
C LEU A 158 2.06 3.64 16.77
N GLN A 159 1.07 3.06 16.08
CA GLN A 159 1.11 1.65 15.72
C GLN A 159 2.22 1.42 14.68
N ASP A 160 3.07 0.45 14.96
CA ASP A 160 4.09 -0.02 14.01
C ASP A 160 3.42 -0.69 12.80
N CYS A 161 3.08 0.15 11.80
CA CYS A 161 2.48 -0.32 10.56
C CYS A 161 3.42 -1.22 9.76
N VAL A 162 4.73 -1.02 9.89
CA VAL A 162 5.75 -1.83 9.22
C VAL A 162 5.69 -3.26 9.70
N LYS A 163 5.55 -3.49 10.99
CA LYS A 163 5.44 -4.84 11.57
C LYS A 163 4.22 -5.61 11.06
N ILE A 164 3.12 -4.90 10.74
CA ILE A 164 1.90 -5.53 10.21
C ILE A 164 2.08 -5.96 8.74
N VAL A 165 2.81 -5.19 7.95
CA VAL A 165 2.99 -5.47 6.52
C VAL A 165 4.25 -6.28 6.23
N SER A 166 5.21 -6.32 7.15
CA SER A 166 6.48 -7.01 6.98
C SER A 166 6.30 -8.53 6.87
N THR A 167 7.31 -9.18 6.30
CA THR A 167 7.37 -10.64 6.28
C THR A 167 7.76 -11.18 7.65
N ASN A 168 7.30 -12.39 7.99
CA ASN A 168 7.62 -13.03 9.28
C ASN A 168 8.92 -13.84 9.24
N LYS A 169 9.43 -14.18 8.06
CA LYS A 169 10.63 -15.01 7.88
C LYS A 169 11.40 -14.55 6.65
N PRO A 170 12.73 -14.67 6.66
CA PRO A 170 13.52 -14.47 5.47
C PRO A 170 13.12 -15.46 4.37
N TYR A 171 13.13 -15.00 3.13
CA TYR A 171 12.92 -15.84 1.97
C TYR A 171 13.68 -15.32 0.76
N GLN A 172 14.02 -16.22 -0.15
CA GLN A 172 14.61 -15.87 -1.42
C GLN A 172 13.51 -15.56 -2.42
N TRP A 173 13.59 -14.37 -3.06
CA TRP A 173 12.74 -14.06 -4.20
C TRP A 173 13.16 -14.89 -5.41
N LEU A 174 12.17 -15.51 -6.05
CA LEU A 174 12.44 -16.31 -7.25
C LEU A 174 12.92 -15.39 -8.38
N THR A 175 14.12 -15.64 -8.88
CA THR A 175 14.68 -14.90 -9.99
C THR A 175 13.93 -15.18 -11.30
N PHE A 176 14.17 -14.35 -12.32
CA PHE A 176 13.49 -14.35 -13.62
C PHE A 176 13.24 -15.73 -14.26
N LYS A 177 14.12 -16.71 -14.06
CA LYS A 177 13.98 -18.09 -14.59
C LYS A 177 12.71 -18.80 -14.10
N ASN A 178 12.14 -18.38 -12.98
CA ASN A 178 10.97 -18.99 -12.32
C ASN A 178 9.71 -18.14 -12.45
N LEU A 179 9.79 -16.96 -13.08
CA LEU A 179 8.62 -16.16 -13.41
C LEU A 179 7.85 -16.83 -14.56
N SER A 180 6.52 -16.80 -14.50
CA SER A 180 5.66 -17.43 -15.51
C SER A 180 5.98 -16.94 -16.93
N LYS A 181 5.86 -17.83 -17.93
CA LYS A 181 6.09 -17.52 -19.37
C LYS A 181 5.41 -16.23 -19.85
N ASN A 182 4.29 -15.82 -19.21
CA ASN A 182 3.56 -14.61 -19.57
C ASN A 182 4.31 -13.31 -19.21
N TYR A 183 5.18 -13.33 -18.18
CA TYR A 183 6.04 -12.19 -17.85
C TYR A 183 7.21 -12.09 -18.83
N ILE A 184 7.75 -13.24 -19.25
CA ILE A 184 8.87 -13.32 -20.19
C ILE A 184 8.51 -12.70 -21.54
N ASN A 185 7.28 -12.90 -22.03
CA ASN A 185 6.84 -12.39 -23.33
C ASN A 185 6.75 -10.84 -23.40
N THR A 186 6.60 -10.17 -22.26
CA THR A 186 6.56 -8.69 -22.22
C THR A 186 7.98 -8.08 -22.33
N TYR A 187 9.01 -8.84 -21.99
CA TYR A 187 10.42 -8.39 -21.93
C TYR A 187 11.36 -9.14 -22.88
N ASN A 188 10.83 -9.87 -23.87
CA ASN A 188 11.57 -10.74 -24.79
C ASN A 188 12.73 -10.08 -25.57
N ASN A 189 12.87 -8.75 -25.51
CA ASN A 189 13.94 -8.02 -26.20
C ASN A 189 15.03 -7.50 -25.25
N ILE A 190 14.96 -7.79 -23.96
CA ILE A 190 16.00 -7.38 -23.01
C ILE A 190 16.92 -8.57 -22.78
N VAL A 191 18.10 -8.54 -23.37
CA VAL A 191 19.20 -9.45 -23.02
C VAL A 191 19.68 -9.07 -21.63
N ILE A 192 19.13 -9.75 -20.61
CA ILE A 192 19.45 -9.46 -19.23
C ILE A 192 20.71 -10.21 -18.85
N ASN A 193 21.81 -9.48 -18.78
CA ASN A 193 23.06 -9.99 -18.23
C ASN A 193 22.99 -9.88 -16.69
N GLN A 194 22.33 -10.86 -16.03
CA GLN A 194 22.25 -10.90 -14.58
C GLN A 194 23.65 -10.98 -13.98
N LYS A 195 24.03 -9.96 -13.23
CA LYS A 195 25.27 -9.98 -12.45
C LYS A 195 25.13 -11.00 -11.31
N ASN A 196 26.22 -11.67 -10.98
CA ASN A 196 26.28 -12.64 -9.87
C ASN A 196 26.33 -11.89 -8.52
N LEU A 197 25.36 -11.02 -8.29
CA LEU A 197 25.25 -10.17 -7.12
C LEU A 197 24.15 -10.71 -6.20
N MET A 198 24.36 -10.51 -4.88
CA MET A 198 23.40 -10.78 -3.83
C MET A 198 22.92 -9.46 -3.22
N ILE A 199 21.64 -9.18 -3.36
CA ILE A 199 21.00 -8.01 -2.75
C ILE A 199 20.07 -8.48 -1.64
N ILE A 200 20.20 -7.86 -0.46
CA ILE A 200 19.26 -8.05 0.63
C ILE A 200 18.26 -6.90 0.65
N ILE A 201 16.99 -7.22 0.80
CA ILE A 201 15.92 -6.23 0.97
C ILE A 201 15.42 -6.32 2.41
N ILE A 202 15.56 -5.25 3.16
CA ILE A 202 14.88 -5.07 4.44
C ILE A 202 13.43 -4.64 4.13
N TYR A 203 12.48 -5.51 4.48
CA TYR A 203 11.09 -5.42 4.03
C TYR A 203 10.24 -4.56 4.96
N PHE A 204 10.03 -3.29 4.61
CA PHE A 204 9.13 -2.38 5.32
C PHE A 204 7.71 -2.35 4.76
N GLY A 205 7.44 -3.08 3.68
CA GLY A 205 6.19 -3.06 2.94
C GLY A 205 6.45 -2.84 1.44
N THR A 206 7.35 -3.64 0.89
CA THR A 206 7.85 -3.53 -0.48
C THR A 206 6.75 -3.76 -1.50
N LYS A 207 6.66 -2.91 -2.50
CA LYS A 207 5.90 -3.20 -3.72
C LYS A 207 6.49 -4.40 -4.43
N LEU A 208 5.65 -5.33 -4.85
CA LEU A 208 6.09 -6.52 -5.60
C LEU A 208 6.81 -6.15 -6.90
N ASN A 209 6.46 -5.01 -7.52
CA ASN A 209 7.13 -4.60 -8.75
C ASN A 209 8.59 -4.21 -8.54
N ILE A 210 8.98 -3.70 -7.36
CA ILE A 210 10.39 -3.45 -7.02
C ILE A 210 11.17 -4.76 -7.03
N LEU A 211 10.60 -5.84 -6.46
CA LEU A 211 11.23 -7.16 -6.46
C LEU A 211 11.34 -7.73 -7.87
N ARG A 212 10.30 -7.56 -8.67
CA ARG A 212 10.27 -8.00 -10.07
C ARG A 212 11.35 -7.30 -10.88
N GLU A 213 11.44 -5.97 -10.80
CA GLU A 213 12.44 -5.19 -11.52
C GLU A 213 13.86 -5.55 -11.10
N LEU A 214 14.15 -5.63 -9.80
CA LEU A 214 15.48 -6.03 -9.32
C LEU A 214 15.87 -7.43 -9.76
N SER A 215 14.92 -8.36 -9.83
CA SER A 215 15.18 -9.74 -10.25
C SER A 215 15.68 -9.88 -11.69
N PHE A 216 15.55 -8.83 -12.52
CA PHE A 216 16.15 -8.80 -13.85
C PHE A 216 17.67 -8.55 -13.80
N TYR A 217 18.17 -7.85 -12.80
CA TYR A 217 19.56 -7.37 -12.74
C TYR A 217 20.45 -8.21 -11.83
N VAL A 218 19.87 -8.88 -10.80
CA VAL A 218 20.61 -9.60 -9.78
C VAL A 218 20.22 -11.06 -9.73
N LYS A 219 21.19 -11.93 -9.40
CA LYS A 219 20.97 -13.38 -9.34
C LYS A 219 20.32 -13.83 -8.03
N TYR A 220 20.70 -13.18 -6.93
CA TYR A 220 20.21 -13.53 -5.59
C TYR A 220 19.55 -12.33 -4.95
N LEU A 221 18.26 -12.45 -4.67
CA LEU A 221 17.47 -11.45 -4.00
C LEU A 221 16.86 -12.07 -2.75
N ILE A 222 17.37 -11.67 -1.57
CA ILE A 222 16.94 -12.17 -0.28
C ILE A 222 16.11 -11.10 0.41
N ILE A 223 14.89 -11.45 0.79
CA ILE A 223 13.99 -10.56 1.53
C ILE A 223 14.06 -10.96 3.00
N VAL A 224 14.30 -9.98 3.86
CA VAL A 224 14.37 -10.19 5.32
C VAL A 224 13.32 -9.32 6.03
N PRO A 225 12.78 -9.79 7.19
CA PRO A 225 11.92 -9.00 8.04
C PRO A 225 12.52 -7.64 8.42
N ALA A 226 11.65 -6.66 8.73
CA ALA A 226 12.06 -5.31 9.11
C ALA A 226 12.88 -5.27 10.41
N ASP A 227 12.69 -6.24 11.30
CA ASP A 227 13.34 -6.37 12.60
C ASP A 227 14.57 -7.30 12.58
N THR A 228 15.07 -7.67 11.39
CA THR A 228 16.25 -8.53 11.26
C THR A 228 17.50 -7.82 11.79
N GLU A 229 18.26 -8.48 12.64
CA GLU A 229 19.51 -7.96 13.17
C GLU A 229 20.60 -7.85 12.10
N TYR A 230 21.45 -6.84 12.22
CA TYR A 230 22.54 -6.55 11.26
C TYR A 230 23.52 -7.73 11.13
N THR A 231 23.79 -8.47 12.20
CA THR A 231 24.67 -9.66 12.20
C THR A 231 24.13 -10.77 11.27
N THR A 232 22.80 -10.99 11.30
CA THR A 232 22.14 -11.94 10.40
C THR A 232 22.22 -11.47 8.95
N ILE A 233 22.05 -10.17 8.70
CA ILE A 233 22.18 -9.60 7.34
C ILE A 233 23.62 -9.79 6.82
N LEU A 234 24.62 -9.50 7.62
CA LEU A 234 26.03 -9.65 7.25
C LEU A 234 26.44 -11.11 7.01
N ALA A 235 25.81 -12.06 7.69
CA ALA A 235 26.06 -13.49 7.49
C ALA A 235 25.73 -13.97 6.07
N TYR A 236 24.84 -13.29 5.35
CA TYR A 236 24.56 -13.53 3.94
C TYR A 236 25.65 -13.01 3.00
N LYS A 237 26.58 -12.16 3.48
CA LYS A 237 27.64 -11.49 2.67
C LYS A 237 27.05 -10.75 1.46
N PRO A 238 26.14 -9.77 1.67
CA PRO A 238 25.48 -9.08 0.57
C PRO A 238 26.45 -8.15 -0.18
N ASP A 239 26.25 -8.04 -1.49
CA ASP A 239 26.90 -7.03 -2.33
C ASP A 239 26.22 -5.66 -2.23
N GLY A 240 24.99 -5.60 -1.72
CA GLY A 240 24.24 -4.38 -1.48
C GLY A 240 22.97 -4.63 -0.67
N ILE A 241 22.46 -3.57 -0.04
CA ILE A 241 21.26 -3.61 0.79
C ILE A 241 20.25 -2.58 0.26
N LEU A 242 19.01 -3.01 0.11
CA LEU A 242 17.87 -2.14 -0.21
C LEU A 242 16.96 -2.02 1.00
N LEU A 243 16.73 -0.80 1.45
CA LEU A 243 15.69 -0.44 2.42
C LEU A 243 14.43 -0.08 1.64
N SER A 244 13.38 -0.87 1.78
CA SER A 244 12.21 -0.73 0.92
C SER A 244 11.31 0.46 1.28
N ASN A 245 10.33 0.74 0.42
CA ASN A 245 9.18 1.56 0.79
C ASN A 245 8.37 0.87 1.89
N GLY A 246 7.49 1.62 2.55
CA GLY A 246 6.62 1.11 3.60
C GLY A 246 5.72 2.17 4.19
N PRO A 247 4.74 1.78 5.03
CA PRO A 247 3.81 2.68 5.69
C PRO A 247 4.37 3.29 6.97
N GLY A 248 3.74 4.36 7.43
CA GLY A 248 3.96 4.95 8.75
C GLY A 248 5.13 5.94 8.82
N ASP A 249 5.60 6.14 10.05
CA ASP A 249 6.67 7.07 10.39
C ASP A 249 7.94 6.29 10.74
N PRO A 250 9.13 6.66 10.23
CA PRO A 250 10.39 6.01 10.58
C PRO A 250 10.70 6.06 12.08
N GLN A 251 10.18 7.02 12.84
CA GLN A 251 10.31 7.07 14.30
C GLN A 251 9.59 5.93 15.01
N SER A 252 8.61 5.28 14.37
CA SER A 252 7.88 4.14 14.93
C SER A 252 8.63 2.81 14.83
N ILE A 253 9.76 2.76 14.14
CA ILE A 253 10.57 1.56 13.90
C ILE A 253 12.03 1.68 14.42
N PRO A 254 12.25 1.96 15.72
CA PRO A 254 13.60 2.19 16.26
C PRO A 254 14.53 0.98 16.10
N TYR A 255 14.00 -0.24 16.05
CA TYR A 255 14.75 -1.46 15.80
C TYR A 255 15.41 -1.45 14.41
N ALA A 256 14.70 -0.99 13.38
CA ALA A 256 15.24 -0.89 12.03
C ALA A 256 16.32 0.20 11.94
N THR A 257 16.09 1.35 12.58
CA THR A 257 17.09 2.44 12.66
C THR A 257 18.37 1.95 13.33
N LYS A 258 18.27 1.17 14.43
CA LYS A 258 19.43 0.58 15.10
C LYS A 258 20.22 -0.35 14.18
N THR A 259 19.51 -1.25 13.46
CA THR A 259 20.14 -2.16 12.49
C THR A 259 20.84 -1.38 11.38
N ILE A 260 20.20 -0.35 10.83
CA ILE A 260 20.77 0.49 9.76
C ILE A 260 22.02 1.21 10.24
N ASN A 261 22.01 1.79 11.45
CA ASN A 261 23.18 2.45 12.04
C ASN A 261 24.38 1.50 12.09
N SER A 262 24.19 0.28 12.57
CA SER A 262 25.25 -0.72 12.60
C SER A 262 25.72 -1.12 11.21
N LEU A 263 24.83 -1.20 10.21
CA LEU A 263 25.20 -1.53 8.83
C LEU A 263 26.01 -0.43 8.13
N LEU A 264 25.82 0.84 8.52
CA LEU A 264 26.59 1.97 7.98
C LEU A 264 28.08 1.94 8.34
N GLU A 265 28.46 1.18 9.37
CA GLU A 265 29.86 0.97 9.75
C GLU A 265 30.61 0.05 8.76
N TYR A 266 29.87 -0.65 7.88
CA TYR A 266 30.43 -1.58 6.90
C TYR A 266 30.44 -0.95 5.52
N ASN A 267 31.44 -1.29 4.71
CA ASN A 267 31.59 -0.80 3.35
C ASN A 267 30.67 -1.57 2.36
N ILE A 268 29.36 -1.55 2.63
CA ILE A 268 28.32 -2.18 1.80
C ILE A 268 27.41 -1.07 1.27
N PRO A 269 27.16 -0.97 -0.04
CA PRO A 269 26.23 0.00 -0.61
C PRO A 269 24.82 -0.19 -0.04
N ILE A 270 24.22 0.88 0.50
CA ILE A 270 22.85 0.90 1.02
C ILE A 270 22.03 1.91 0.23
N PHE A 271 20.86 1.48 -0.26
CA PHE A 271 19.93 2.33 -0.97
C PHE A 271 18.56 2.30 -0.31
N GLY A 272 17.95 3.47 -0.10
CA GLY A 272 16.63 3.59 0.54
C GLY A 272 15.57 4.15 -0.39
N ILE A 273 14.37 3.54 -0.39
CA ILE A 273 13.19 4.02 -1.12
C ILE A 273 12.14 4.49 -0.14
N SER A 274 11.66 5.75 -0.27
CA SER A 274 10.56 6.31 0.56
C SER A 274 10.81 6.11 2.06
N MET A 275 10.11 5.20 2.73
CA MET A 275 10.32 4.85 4.14
C MET A 275 11.78 4.48 4.42
N GLY A 276 12.37 3.64 3.58
CA GLY A 276 13.78 3.27 3.69
C GLY A 276 14.73 4.46 3.56
N HIS A 277 14.45 5.43 2.68
CA HIS A 277 15.21 6.66 2.57
C HIS A 277 15.10 7.52 3.85
N LYS A 278 13.88 7.71 4.35
CA LYS A 278 13.65 8.46 5.59
C LYS A 278 14.37 7.82 6.79
N THR A 279 14.28 6.49 6.91
CA THR A 279 14.94 5.75 8.00
C THR A 279 16.46 5.84 7.88
N LEU A 280 17.01 5.81 6.66
CA LEU A 280 18.44 5.98 6.40
C LEU A 280 18.95 7.38 6.75
N SER A 281 18.12 8.42 6.62
CA SER A 281 18.50 9.79 6.92
C SER A 281 18.57 10.10 8.42
N LEU A 282 17.83 9.37 9.28
CA LEU A 282 17.80 9.60 10.73
C LEU A 282 19.18 9.45 11.40
N PRO A 283 20.01 8.43 11.06
CA PRO A 283 21.35 8.31 11.60
C PRO A 283 22.35 9.37 11.11
N LEU A 284 22.06 9.97 9.95
CA LEU A 284 22.95 10.91 9.28
C LEU A 284 22.67 12.38 9.64
N SER A 285 21.57 12.64 10.37
CA SER A 285 21.17 13.95 10.89
C SER A 285 21.63 14.16 12.33
#